data_215792821dc18b1bf8150fdde54c87a3
#
_entry.id   215792821dc18b1bf8150fdde54c87a3
#
_cell.length_a   1.000
_cell.length_b   1.000
_cell.length_c   1.000
_cell.angle_alpha   90.00
_cell.angle_beta   90.00
_cell.angle_gamma   90.00
#
_symmetry.space_group_name_H-M   'P 1'
#
loop_
_entity.id
_entity.type
_entity.pdbx_description
1 polymer ?
#
loop_
_entity_poly.entity_id
_entity_poly.type
_entity_poly.pdbx_seq_one_letter_code
_entity_poly.pdbx_strand_id
1 'polypeptide(L)'
;MRFWNLTRHTIKEFYLAPTGTTNWGANQCKNDRDGTVDSDERLRITDTPPGVYDAKLTDVSGRVCVVRNIKIEVGEIFSIEERELTSCTQ
;
A
#
# COMPACT_ATOMS: atom_id res chain seq x y z
N MET A 1 -11.54 3.95 5.05
CA MET A 1 -10.12 3.59 5.14
C MET A 1 -9.51 3.66 3.75
N ARG A 2 -8.52 4.50 3.58
CA ARG A 2 -7.91 4.74 2.27
C ARG A 2 -6.40 4.81 2.40
N PHE A 3 -5.72 4.38 1.34
CA PHE A 3 -4.29 4.56 1.16
C PHE A 3 -4.05 5.72 0.18
N TRP A 4 -3.17 6.65 0.55
CA TRP A 4 -2.80 7.80 -0.28
C TRP A 4 -1.39 7.57 -0.82
N ASN A 5 -1.29 7.44 -2.15
CA ASN A 5 0.00 7.19 -2.80
C ASN A 5 0.76 8.51 -2.96
N LEU A 6 1.70 8.78 -2.09
CA LEU A 6 2.57 9.96 -2.15
C LEU A 6 3.97 9.59 -2.67
N THR A 7 4.09 8.45 -3.35
CA THR A 7 5.32 8.06 -4.04
C THR A 7 5.36 8.71 -5.43
N ARG A 8 6.49 8.56 -6.10
CA ARG A 8 6.70 9.17 -7.43
C ARG A 8 6.06 8.39 -8.57
N HIS A 9 5.63 7.16 -8.32
CA HIS A 9 5.18 6.28 -9.39
C HIS A 9 3.79 5.72 -9.13
N THR A 10 3.12 5.35 -10.20
CA THR A 10 1.87 4.59 -10.14
C THR A 10 2.16 3.22 -9.52
N ILE A 11 1.32 2.83 -8.56
CA ILE A 11 1.40 1.53 -7.90
C ILE A 11 0.40 0.59 -8.58
N LYS A 12 0.85 -0.58 -8.99
CA LYS A 12 0.01 -1.57 -9.68
C LYS A 12 -0.37 -2.75 -8.81
N GLU A 13 0.31 -2.95 -7.68
CA GLU A 13 -0.04 -3.97 -6.69
C GLU A 13 0.19 -3.39 -5.30
N PHE A 14 -0.75 -3.66 -4.41
CA PHE A 14 -0.66 -3.17 -3.03
C PHE A 14 -1.26 -4.20 -2.09
N TYR A 15 -0.43 -4.73 -1.20
CA TYR A 15 -0.83 -5.76 -0.25
C TYR A 15 -0.57 -5.31 1.17
N LEU A 16 -1.41 -5.75 2.09
CA LEU A 16 -1.25 -5.51 3.53
C LEU A 16 -1.21 -6.83 4.27
N ALA A 17 -0.32 -6.93 5.25
CA ALA A 17 -0.25 -8.07 6.16
C ALA A 17 -0.12 -7.54 7.57
N PRO A 18 -0.72 -8.20 8.57
CA PRO A 18 -0.46 -7.84 9.96
C PRO A 18 1.05 -7.83 10.20
N THR A 19 1.54 -6.81 10.89
CA THR A 19 2.99 -6.61 11.03
C THR A 19 3.66 -7.86 11.59
N GLY A 20 4.82 -8.19 11.03
CA GLY A 20 5.58 -9.38 11.43
C GLY A 20 5.11 -10.67 10.80
N THR A 21 4.09 -10.64 9.93
CA THR A 21 3.61 -11.84 9.22
C THR A 21 3.84 -11.69 7.73
N THR A 22 3.65 -12.81 7.01
CA THR A 22 3.65 -12.82 5.55
C THR A 22 2.25 -13.13 5.00
N ASN A 23 1.24 -12.89 5.81
CA ASN A 23 -0.15 -13.14 5.43
C ASN A 23 -0.68 -12.00 4.56
N TRP A 24 -0.06 -11.81 3.41
CA TRP A 24 -0.46 -10.79 2.45
C TRP A 24 -1.87 -11.10 1.95
N GLY A 25 -2.76 -10.14 2.11
CA GLY A 25 -4.13 -10.29 1.64
C GLY A 25 -4.23 -10.12 0.12
N ALA A 26 -5.43 -9.80 -0.34
CA ALA A 26 -5.66 -9.56 -1.76
C ALA A 26 -4.97 -8.27 -2.21
N ASN A 27 -4.70 -8.17 -3.51
CA ASN A 27 -4.19 -6.95 -4.12
C ASN A 27 -5.26 -5.86 -4.02
N GLN A 28 -5.02 -4.85 -3.18
CA GLN A 28 -5.99 -3.78 -2.95
C GLN A 28 -6.18 -2.88 -4.17
N CYS A 29 -5.23 -2.88 -5.11
CA CYS A 29 -5.38 -2.10 -6.35
C CYS A 29 -6.59 -2.55 -7.16
N LYS A 30 -7.10 -3.75 -6.94
CA LYS A 30 -8.32 -4.23 -7.59
C LYS A 30 -9.56 -3.41 -7.18
N ASN A 31 -9.46 -2.63 -6.11
CA ASN A 31 -10.55 -1.76 -5.67
C ASN A 31 -10.65 -0.49 -6.53
N ASP A 32 -9.63 -0.19 -7.31
CA ASP A 32 -9.65 0.91 -8.25
C ASP A 32 -10.12 0.42 -9.61
N ARG A 33 -10.86 1.27 -10.33
CA ARG A 33 -11.38 0.94 -11.65
C ARG A 33 -10.28 0.51 -12.61
N ASP A 34 -9.13 1.19 -12.56
CA ASP A 34 -8.01 0.94 -13.47
C ASP A 34 -7.07 -0.14 -12.97
N GLY A 35 -7.27 -0.64 -11.74
CA GLY A 35 -6.38 -1.63 -11.15
C GLY A 35 -5.04 -1.05 -10.69
N THR A 36 -4.93 0.27 -10.63
CA THR A 36 -3.71 0.97 -10.21
C THR A 36 -4.06 2.16 -9.33
N VAL A 37 -3.08 2.69 -8.60
CA VAL A 37 -3.26 3.95 -7.90
C VAL A 37 -2.10 4.87 -8.30
N ASP A 38 -2.46 5.96 -8.97
CA ASP A 38 -1.46 6.91 -9.47
C ASP A 38 -0.88 7.75 -8.32
N SER A 39 0.26 8.38 -8.60
CA SER A 39 0.85 9.31 -7.64
C SER A 39 -0.18 10.38 -7.27
N ASP A 40 -0.30 10.65 -5.96
CA ASP A 40 -1.24 11.62 -5.38
C ASP A 40 -2.71 11.17 -5.39
N GLU A 41 -2.98 9.93 -5.79
CA GLU A 41 -4.33 9.36 -5.71
C GLU A 41 -4.54 8.56 -4.45
N ARG A 42 -5.82 8.36 -4.10
CA ARG A 42 -6.23 7.57 -2.94
C ARG A 42 -6.88 6.27 -3.40
N LEU A 43 -6.54 5.19 -2.69
CA LEU A 43 -7.04 3.85 -2.97
C LEU A 43 -7.91 3.40 -1.80
N ARG A 44 -9.12 2.94 -2.09
CA ARG A 44 -9.97 2.36 -1.06
C ARG A 44 -9.37 1.03 -0.59
N ILE A 45 -9.33 0.86 0.73
CA ILE A 45 -8.82 -0.37 1.36
C ILE A 45 -10.01 -1.14 1.92
N THR A 46 -10.07 -2.43 1.62
CA THR A 46 -11.15 -3.32 2.04
C THR A 46 -10.60 -4.50 2.83
N ASP A 47 -11.48 -5.14 3.62
CA ASP A 47 -11.19 -6.38 4.35
C ASP A 47 -9.95 -6.29 5.24
N THR A 48 -9.73 -5.11 5.84
CA THR A 48 -8.56 -4.84 6.67
C THR A 48 -9.03 -4.24 7.99
N PRO A 49 -9.10 -5.05 9.05
CA PRO A 49 -9.44 -4.52 10.38
C PRO A 49 -8.41 -3.51 10.86
N PRO A 50 -8.78 -2.60 11.77
CA PRO A 50 -7.80 -1.67 12.34
C PRO A 50 -6.65 -2.42 12.99
N GLY A 51 -5.43 -1.89 12.87
CA GLY A 51 -4.25 -2.52 13.45
C GLY A 51 -2.97 -1.99 12.85
N VAL A 52 -1.88 -2.68 13.12
CA VAL A 52 -0.57 -2.33 12.59
C VAL A 52 -0.22 -3.33 11.49
N TYR A 53 0.15 -2.82 10.32
CA TYR A 53 0.37 -3.62 9.13
C TYR A 53 1.71 -3.32 8.49
N ASP A 54 2.21 -4.30 7.74
CA ASP A 54 3.27 -4.09 6.77
C ASP A 54 2.62 -3.99 5.39
N ALA A 55 3.13 -3.12 4.55
CA ALA A 55 2.65 -2.97 3.18
C ALA A 55 3.72 -3.47 2.21
N LYS A 56 3.28 -4.19 1.18
CA LYS A 56 4.13 -4.56 0.05
C LYS A 56 3.52 -3.99 -1.20
N LEU A 57 4.29 -3.22 -1.95
CA LEU A 57 3.81 -2.60 -3.17
C LEU A 57 4.74 -2.87 -4.33
N THR A 58 4.16 -2.95 -5.52
CA THR A 58 4.90 -3.01 -6.78
C THR A 58 4.47 -1.84 -7.63
N ASP A 59 5.42 -1.04 -8.08
CA ASP A 59 5.11 0.11 -8.92
C ASP A 59 5.44 -0.17 -10.39
N VAL A 60 5.03 0.77 -11.26
CA VAL A 60 5.20 0.60 -12.72
C VAL A 60 6.65 0.68 -13.16
N SER A 61 7.55 1.14 -12.30
CA SER A 61 8.99 1.12 -12.61
C SER A 61 9.60 -0.27 -12.36
N GLY A 62 8.85 -1.19 -11.75
CA GLY A 62 9.29 -2.54 -11.45
C GLY A 62 9.84 -2.70 -10.03
N ARG A 63 9.82 -1.65 -9.20
CA ARG A 63 10.25 -1.77 -7.81
C ARG A 63 9.22 -2.54 -7.01
N VAL A 64 9.71 -3.41 -6.14
CA VAL A 64 8.89 -4.06 -5.11
C VAL A 64 9.41 -3.58 -3.77
N CYS A 65 8.57 -2.88 -3.02
CA CYS A 65 8.95 -2.25 -1.77
C CYS A 65 8.12 -2.76 -0.61
N VAL A 66 8.74 -2.85 0.58
CA VAL A 66 8.05 -3.20 1.81
C VAL A 66 8.20 -2.02 2.78
N VAL A 67 7.07 -1.55 3.31
CA VAL A 67 7.03 -0.50 4.34
C VAL A 67 6.37 -1.12 5.56
N ARG A 68 7.05 -1.04 6.72
CA ARG A 68 6.62 -1.76 7.92
C ARG A 68 5.99 -0.85 8.96
N ASN A 69 5.19 -1.46 9.83
CA ASN A 69 4.64 -0.81 11.02
C ASN A 69 3.75 0.39 10.69
N ILE A 70 2.84 0.20 9.75
CA ILE A 70 1.85 1.22 9.39
C ILE A 70 0.62 1.03 10.28
N LYS A 71 0.25 2.08 11.02
CA LYS A 71 -0.97 2.05 11.83
C LYS A 71 -2.16 2.41 10.94
N ILE A 72 -3.14 1.52 10.87
CA ILE A 72 -4.34 1.69 10.07
C ILE A 72 -5.54 1.75 11.00
N GLU A 73 -6.35 2.82 10.88
CA GLU A 73 -7.51 3.03 11.73
C GLU A 73 -8.75 3.24 10.86
N VAL A 74 -9.91 2.87 11.44
CA VAL A 74 -11.20 3.00 10.73
C VAL A 74 -11.45 4.46 10.37
N GLY A 75 -11.85 4.69 9.12
CA GLY A 75 -12.18 6.03 8.64
C GLY A 75 -10.99 6.93 8.38
N GLU A 76 -9.79 6.46 8.59
CA GLU A 76 -8.57 7.25 8.44
C GLU A 76 -7.96 7.04 7.07
N ILE A 77 -7.11 7.99 6.68
CA ILE A 77 -6.26 7.90 5.48
C ILE A 77 -4.83 7.69 5.97
N PHE A 78 -4.18 6.65 5.47
CA PHE A 78 -2.74 6.49 5.70
C PHE A 78 -2.00 6.69 4.38
N SER A 79 -0.78 7.16 4.45
CA SER A 79 0.00 7.47 3.25
C SER A 79 1.36 6.80 3.29
N ILE A 80 1.93 6.64 2.10
CA ILE A 80 3.34 6.24 1.95
C ILE A 80 3.98 7.27 1.04
N GLU A 81 5.07 7.88 1.53
CA GLU A 81 5.84 8.86 0.78
C GLU A 81 7.06 8.19 0.14
N GLU A 82 7.59 8.81 -0.90
CA GLU A 82 8.77 8.27 -1.61
C GLU A 82 9.94 8.01 -0.67
N ARG A 83 10.18 8.89 0.31
CA ARG A 83 11.28 8.74 1.28
C ARG A 83 11.17 7.51 2.15
N GLU A 84 9.96 6.92 2.26
CA GLU A 84 9.75 5.71 3.06
C GLU A 84 10.10 4.44 2.30
N LEU A 85 10.34 4.53 0.99
CA LEU A 85 10.66 3.39 0.14
C LEU A 85 12.14 3.05 0.22
N THR A 86 12.58 2.55 1.37
CA THR A 86 13.98 2.24 1.63
C THR A 86 14.29 0.74 1.52
N SER A 87 13.28 -0.11 1.52
CA SER A 87 13.42 -1.56 1.43
C SER A 87 12.79 -2.06 0.14
N CYS A 88 13.48 -1.82 -0.97
CA CYS A 88 12.97 -2.16 -2.30
C CYS A 88 13.93 -3.07 -3.05
N THR A 89 13.33 -3.88 -3.95
CA THR A 89 14.06 -4.71 -4.93
C THR A 89 13.52 -4.41 -6.31
N GLN A 90 14.29 -4.77 -7.30
CA GLN A 90 13.87 -4.66 -8.71
C GLN A 90 14.13 -5.97 -9.45
#